data_56ab0c9a3497d0aca19b94f34b5c3a41
#
_entry.id   56ab0c9a3497d0aca19b94f34b5c3a41
#
_cell.length_a   1.000
_cell.length_b   1.000
_cell.length_c   1.000
_cell.angle_alpha   90.00
_cell.angle_beta   90.00
_cell.angle_gamma   90.00
#
_symmetry.space_group_name_H-M   'P 1'
#
loop_
_entity.id
_entity.type
_entity.pdbx_description
1 polymer ?
#
loop_
_entity_poly.entity_id
_entity_poly.type
_entity_poly.pdbx_seq_one_letter_code
_entity_poly.pdbx_strand_id
1 'polypeptide(L)'
;RDIKYIDVAVKASKEDNDALNAQMQDYAKQLIEGASPAKIVREARSMVAYSQLPVTKNALPSDIASQLDTMKVGTQVGPYYNNVDNTLNIIRLMAETTKPDSVQYRVIGVARESQDLAEQAADSIINAIKAGAPFDTIAKKYNQSGQKVWIASAQYEGMNIQESDRKFIEALTNTPAGTLKKLSLENQSVLVLNVLETRNPVKKYDIAVIKNTVDFSKQTYDKAFSNFSSFLAGKNAEAIDTLADDFGYRILYADNVNAAQHTVGGVSATRDALRWIFSEDTKVGDVSPLYECGDNDHMMCIILTGITPKGYVSWKQEDIKRFLTAEVIRDKKAAMLQEKMAAAKSIAEASKLEGVVVDTLRGVTFAQAAYIAKTGNMEPALCGSVSATAKDGFKNGVRGNSGVYAYQVLGEEALKSNLDLKVEQGILTQTALRSMNSYQTELYRKANVEDNRYLFY
;
A
#
# COMPACT_ATOMS: atom_id res chain seq x y z
N ARG A 1 -11.92 -11.38 -24.38
CA ARG A 1 -11.20 -10.92 -25.56
C ARG A 1 -9.71 -11.15 -25.38
N ASP A 2 -9.00 -11.54 -26.46
CA ASP A 2 -7.56 -11.67 -26.44
C ASP A 2 -6.97 -10.56 -27.29
N ILE A 3 -5.90 -9.95 -26.81
CA ILE A 3 -5.28 -8.79 -27.44
C ILE A 3 -3.77 -8.93 -27.47
N LYS A 4 -3.15 -8.24 -28.40
CA LYS A 4 -1.78 -7.80 -28.32
C LYS A 4 -1.74 -6.28 -28.31
N TYR A 5 -0.76 -5.70 -27.66
CA TYR A 5 -0.68 -4.27 -27.51
C TYR A 5 0.76 -3.79 -27.43
N ILE A 6 0.96 -2.54 -27.77
CA ILE A 6 2.20 -1.80 -27.52
C ILE A 6 1.91 -0.81 -26.42
N ASP A 7 2.71 -0.80 -25.38
CA ASP A 7 2.71 0.18 -24.30
C ASP A 7 4.03 0.96 -24.33
N VAL A 8 3.92 2.26 -24.49
CA VAL A 8 5.04 3.19 -24.53
C VAL A 8 5.01 4.04 -23.26
N ALA A 9 5.80 3.63 -22.27
CA ALA A 9 6.01 4.45 -21.07
C ALA A 9 6.95 5.61 -21.40
N VAL A 10 6.49 6.83 -21.20
CA VAL A 10 7.30 8.05 -21.39
C VAL A 10 8.22 8.20 -20.18
N LYS A 11 9.50 8.33 -20.44
CA LYS A 11 10.54 8.51 -19.41
C LYS A 11 11.26 9.82 -19.62
N ALA A 12 11.78 10.38 -18.52
CA ALA A 12 12.60 11.58 -18.59
C ALA A 12 13.77 11.38 -19.58
N SER A 13 13.93 12.33 -20.48
CA SER A 13 15.06 12.36 -21.41
C SER A 13 16.37 12.73 -20.69
N LYS A 14 17.48 12.66 -21.41
CA LYS A 14 18.76 13.16 -20.89
C LYS A 14 18.67 14.66 -20.60
N GLU A 15 18.03 15.40 -21.48
CA GLU A 15 17.81 16.85 -21.37
C GLU A 15 16.97 17.20 -20.14
N ASP A 16 15.91 16.43 -19.83
CA ASP A 16 15.09 16.59 -18.63
C ASP A 16 15.91 16.35 -17.36
N ASN A 17 16.71 15.29 -17.35
CA ASN A 17 17.62 14.96 -16.26
C ASN A 17 18.66 16.06 -16.04
N ASP A 18 19.29 16.55 -17.11
CA ASP A 18 20.31 17.58 -17.06
C ASP A 18 19.70 18.91 -16.55
N ALA A 19 18.49 19.25 -16.98
CA ALA A 19 17.77 20.45 -16.55
C ALA A 19 17.41 20.38 -15.05
N LEU A 20 16.82 19.27 -14.61
CA LEU A 20 16.52 19.06 -13.18
C LEU A 20 17.80 19.11 -12.34
N ASN A 21 18.87 18.46 -12.79
CA ASN A 21 20.15 18.44 -12.07
C ASN A 21 20.74 19.85 -11.94
N ALA A 22 20.71 20.66 -13.00
CA ALA A 22 21.15 22.05 -12.96
C ALA A 22 20.33 22.88 -11.96
N GLN A 23 19.00 22.71 -11.95
CA GLN A 23 18.12 23.38 -11.01
C GLN A 23 18.41 22.96 -9.56
N MET A 24 18.62 21.67 -9.31
CA MET A 24 18.96 21.16 -8.00
C MET A 24 20.33 21.66 -7.52
N GLN A 25 21.30 21.78 -8.40
CA GLN A 25 22.62 22.37 -8.07
C GLN A 25 22.48 23.82 -7.67
N ASP A 26 21.62 24.59 -8.33
CA ASP A 26 21.35 25.99 -7.96
C ASP A 26 20.68 26.08 -6.59
N TYR A 27 19.68 25.27 -6.28
CA TYR A 27 19.10 25.19 -4.94
C TYR A 27 20.13 24.79 -3.87
N ALA A 28 20.98 23.82 -4.19
CA ALA A 28 22.06 23.41 -3.28
C ALA A 28 23.00 24.56 -2.94
N LYS A 29 23.39 25.34 -3.96
CA LYS A 29 24.22 26.53 -3.81
C LYS A 29 23.55 27.60 -2.97
N GLN A 30 22.29 27.94 -3.29
CA GLN A 30 21.51 28.94 -2.55
C GLN A 30 21.38 28.58 -1.05
N LEU A 31 21.15 27.30 -0.71
CA LEU A 31 21.10 26.83 0.67
C LEU A 31 22.46 27.01 1.39
N ILE A 32 23.58 26.75 0.69
CA ILE A 32 24.91 26.96 1.26
C ILE A 32 25.21 28.45 1.50
N GLU A 33 24.77 29.30 0.59
CA GLU A 33 24.93 30.76 0.65
C GLU A 33 24.02 31.43 1.69
N GLY A 34 23.16 30.66 2.38
CA GLY A 34 22.34 31.15 3.49
C GLY A 34 20.94 31.59 3.07
N ALA A 35 20.46 31.24 1.90
CA ALA A 35 19.07 31.47 1.54
C ALA A 35 18.12 30.74 2.52
N SER A 36 16.94 31.31 2.73
CA SER A 36 15.92 30.71 3.62
C SER A 36 15.53 29.30 3.16
N PRO A 37 15.77 28.27 3.98
CA PRO A 37 15.39 26.90 3.62
C PRO A 37 13.91 26.75 3.33
N ALA A 38 13.04 27.43 4.08
CA ALA A 38 11.60 27.41 3.86
C ALA A 38 11.19 27.98 2.49
N LYS A 39 11.91 29.02 2.03
CA LYS A 39 11.70 29.58 0.70
C LYS A 39 12.12 28.60 -0.39
N ILE A 40 13.34 28.07 -0.30
CA ILE A 40 13.90 27.17 -1.31
C ILE A 40 13.12 25.86 -1.41
N VAL A 41 12.78 25.21 -0.30
CA VAL A 41 11.98 23.97 -0.29
C VAL A 41 10.60 24.20 -0.95
N ARG A 42 9.97 25.34 -0.71
CA ARG A 42 8.71 25.69 -1.33
C ARG A 42 8.85 25.99 -2.83
N GLU A 43 9.88 26.75 -3.24
CA GLU A 43 10.15 27.04 -4.67
C GLU A 43 10.49 25.79 -5.44
N ALA A 44 11.24 24.86 -4.83
CA ALA A 44 11.56 23.56 -5.38
C ALA A 44 10.34 22.62 -5.46
N ARG A 45 9.21 22.96 -4.83
CA ARG A 45 8.04 22.07 -4.71
C ARG A 45 8.42 20.68 -4.20
N SER A 46 9.30 20.66 -3.18
CA SER A 46 9.80 19.40 -2.63
C SER A 46 8.66 18.50 -2.14
N MET A 47 8.80 17.20 -2.39
CA MET A 47 7.89 16.17 -1.84
C MET A 47 7.94 16.09 -0.32
N VAL A 48 9.03 16.59 0.30
CA VAL A 48 9.20 16.63 1.76
C VAL A 48 8.93 18.05 2.24
N ALA A 49 7.90 18.21 3.06
CA ALA A 49 7.55 19.50 3.62
C ALA A 49 8.59 19.96 4.65
N TYR A 50 8.91 21.24 4.64
CA TYR A 50 9.74 21.87 5.68
C TYR A 50 8.87 22.75 6.59
N SER A 51 8.51 22.20 7.74
CA SER A 51 7.65 22.87 8.72
C SER A 51 8.35 23.93 9.55
N GLN A 52 9.67 24.08 9.42
CA GLN A 52 10.53 24.91 10.28
C GLN A 52 10.50 24.48 11.75
N LEU A 53 10.08 23.27 12.03
CA LEU A 53 10.15 22.63 13.34
C LEU A 53 11.13 21.46 13.27
N PRO A 54 11.91 21.22 14.34
CA PRO A 54 12.72 20.01 14.41
C PRO A 54 11.83 18.76 14.43
N VAL A 55 12.18 17.77 13.60
CA VAL A 55 11.45 16.53 13.44
C VAL A 55 12.26 15.32 13.88
N THR A 56 11.59 14.24 14.25
CA THR A 56 12.22 12.94 14.50
C THR A 56 12.62 12.25 13.19
N LYS A 57 13.54 11.28 13.25
CA LYS A 57 13.88 10.47 12.08
C LYS A 57 12.66 9.76 11.47
N ASN A 58 11.72 9.35 12.32
CA ASN A 58 10.53 8.61 11.86
C ASN A 58 9.56 9.45 11.03
N ALA A 59 9.66 10.77 11.09
CA ALA A 59 8.88 11.69 10.28
C ALA A 59 9.46 11.90 8.87
N LEU A 60 10.64 11.37 8.59
CA LEU A 60 11.34 11.52 7.32
C LEU A 60 11.27 10.25 6.49
N PRO A 61 11.32 10.35 5.16
CA PRO A 61 11.53 9.18 4.30
C PRO A 61 12.77 8.40 4.73
N SER A 62 12.72 7.08 4.63
CA SER A 62 13.76 6.19 5.15
C SER A 62 15.15 6.41 4.53
N ASP A 63 15.20 6.78 3.26
CA ASP A 63 16.41 7.13 2.53
C ASP A 63 17.06 8.40 3.10
N ILE A 64 16.26 9.41 3.44
CA ILE A 64 16.71 10.66 4.08
C ILE A 64 17.14 10.40 5.53
N ALA A 65 16.31 9.66 6.28
CA ALA A 65 16.59 9.35 7.68
C ALA A 65 17.92 8.59 7.87
N SER A 66 18.28 7.71 6.95
CA SER A 66 19.54 6.95 6.99
C SER A 66 20.78 7.85 6.83
N GLN A 67 20.67 8.94 6.07
CA GLN A 67 21.79 9.88 5.86
C GLN A 67 22.14 10.64 7.16
N LEU A 68 21.14 10.90 8.03
CA LEU A 68 21.35 11.62 9.28
C LEU A 68 22.35 10.96 10.24
N ASP A 69 22.56 9.64 10.12
CA ASP A 69 23.51 8.93 10.99
C ASP A 69 24.97 9.35 10.77
N THR A 70 25.26 9.85 9.58
CA THR A 70 26.62 10.24 9.16
C THR A 70 26.80 11.74 9.00
N MET A 71 25.70 12.51 8.93
CA MET A 71 25.74 13.96 8.75
C MET A 71 26.15 14.69 10.03
N LYS A 72 26.91 15.77 9.85
CA LYS A 72 27.21 16.75 10.91
C LYS A 72 26.33 17.98 10.74
N VAL A 73 25.99 18.62 11.87
CA VAL A 73 25.26 19.90 11.83
C VAL A 73 26.01 20.92 10.96
N GLY A 74 25.28 21.62 10.11
CA GLY A 74 25.80 22.58 9.16
C GLY A 74 26.26 21.97 7.81
N THR A 75 26.21 20.63 7.66
CA THR A 75 26.59 19.98 6.40
C THR A 75 25.41 19.80 5.46
N GLN A 76 25.72 19.64 4.19
CA GLN A 76 24.78 19.36 3.12
C GLN A 76 25.22 18.14 2.32
N VAL A 77 24.27 17.32 1.91
CA VAL A 77 24.46 16.18 0.99
C VAL A 77 23.61 16.40 -0.25
N GLY A 78 24.13 16.07 -1.41
CA GLY A 78 23.43 16.20 -2.68
C GLY A 78 23.83 17.43 -3.51
N PRO A 79 23.29 17.55 -4.74
CA PRO A 79 22.26 16.66 -5.33
C PRO A 79 22.74 15.21 -5.51
N TYR A 80 21.92 14.23 -5.15
CA TYR A 80 22.16 12.82 -5.43
C TYR A 80 20.89 12.12 -5.92
N TYR A 81 21.06 11.16 -6.81
CA TYR A 81 19.97 10.39 -7.37
C TYR A 81 19.67 9.17 -6.50
N ASN A 82 18.36 8.97 -6.19
CA ASN A 82 17.85 7.77 -5.56
C ASN A 82 17.08 6.93 -6.59
N ASN A 83 17.65 5.78 -6.93
CA ASN A 83 17.08 4.88 -7.94
C ASN A 83 15.86 4.07 -7.45
N VAL A 84 15.59 4.06 -6.15
CA VAL A 84 14.46 3.30 -5.58
C VAL A 84 13.13 3.99 -5.88
N ASP A 85 13.11 5.31 -5.80
CA ASP A 85 11.91 6.13 -5.99
C ASP A 85 12.06 7.17 -7.11
N ASN A 86 13.09 7.06 -7.94
CA ASN A 86 13.36 7.92 -9.09
C ASN A 86 13.39 9.41 -8.72
N THR A 87 14.10 9.77 -7.64
CA THR A 87 14.17 11.15 -7.16
C THR A 87 15.59 11.70 -7.14
N LEU A 88 15.71 13.03 -7.29
CA LEU A 88 16.94 13.78 -7.05
C LEU A 88 16.79 14.51 -5.70
N ASN A 89 17.78 14.37 -4.83
CA ASN A 89 17.67 14.76 -3.43
C ASN A 89 18.81 15.70 -2.98
N ILE A 90 18.44 16.69 -2.16
CA ILE A 90 19.36 17.52 -1.39
C ILE A 90 18.92 17.49 0.07
N ILE A 91 19.86 17.31 0.98
CA ILE A 91 19.63 17.30 2.42
C ILE A 91 20.57 18.31 3.06
N ARG A 92 20.03 19.22 3.86
CA ARG A 92 20.82 20.14 4.67
C ARG A 92 20.42 20.04 6.14
N LEU A 93 21.31 19.56 6.98
CA LEU A 93 21.12 19.48 8.42
C LEU A 93 21.56 20.80 9.08
N MET A 94 20.63 21.55 9.64
CA MET A 94 20.88 22.87 10.22
C MET A 94 21.13 22.80 11.72
N ALA A 95 20.37 21.97 12.45
CA ALA A 95 20.52 21.79 13.88
C ALA A 95 20.06 20.41 14.36
N GLU A 96 20.62 20.01 15.49
CA GLU A 96 20.14 18.87 16.29
C GLU A 96 19.69 19.40 17.66
N THR A 97 18.59 18.90 18.15
CA THR A 97 18.06 19.30 19.46
C THR A 97 17.37 18.11 20.12
N THR A 98 17.28 18.16 21.45
CA THR A 98 16.46 17.20 22.19
C THR A 98 15.19 17.91 22.64
N LYS A 99 14.04 17.38 22.26
CA LYS A 99 12.72 17.89 22.60
C LYS A 99 11.84 16.77 23.12
N PRO A 100 10.83 17.08 23.96
CA PRO A 100 9.86 16.05 24.35
C PRO A 100 9.13 15.52 23.13
N ASP A 101 8.88 14.20 23.12
CA ASP A 101 8.00 13.58 22.13
C ASP A 101 6.54 13.94 22.37
N SER A 102 6.14 14.07 23.64
CA SER A 102 4.77 14.38 23.99
C SER A 102 4.71 15.45 25.07
N VAL A 103 3.75 16.36 24.95
CA VAL A 103 3.52 17.48 25.88
C VAL A 103 2.07 17.46 26.32
N GLN A 104 1.82 17.43 27.64
CA GLN A 104 0.50 17.68 28.19
C GLN A 104 0.34 19.16 28.50
N TYR A 105 -0.70 19.75 28.01
CA TYR A 105 -0.97 21.16 28.19
C TYR A 105 -2.47 21.45 28.38
N ARG A 106 -2.77 22.67 28.77
CA ARG A 106 -4.10 23.28 28.70
C ARG A 106 -3.95 24.73 28.28
N VAL A 107 -4.98 25.32 27.73
CA VAL A 107 -4.94 26.64 27.10
C VAL A 107 -6.16 27.47 27.44
N ILE A 108 -5.97 28.77 27.57
CA ILE A 108 -7.04 29.77 27.56
C ILE A 108 -6.72 30.78 26.44
N GLY A 109 -7.61 30.88 25.46
CA GLY A 109 -7.52 31.88 24.40
C GLY A 109 -8.28 33.13 24.78
N VAL A 110 -7.69 34.28 24.52
CA VAL A 110 -8.26 35.60 24.78
C VAL A 110 -8.23 36.42 23.50
N ALA A 111 -9.38 36.86 23.04
CA ALA A 111 -9.51 37.84 21.96
C ALA A 111 -10.15 39.11 22.49
N ARG A 112 -9.69 40.28 22.05
CA ARG A 112 -10.18 41.61 22.42
C ARG A 112 -10.21 42.50 21.18
N GLU A 113 -10.73 43.71 21.36
CA GLU A 113 -10.82 44.72 20.29
C GLU A 113 -9.43 45.21 19.82
N SER A 114 -8.40 45.05 20.66
CA SER A 114 -7.01 45.36 20.31
C SER A 114 -6.05 44.36 20.89
N GLN A 115 -4.86 44.24 20.28
CA GLN A 115 -3.79 43.35 20.74
C GLN A 115 -3.36 43.69 22.18
N ASP A 116 -3.24 44.98 22.52
CA ASP A 116 -2.84 45.44 23.87
C ASP A 116 -3.85 45.02 24.94
N LEU A 117 -5.15 45.13 24.64
CA LEU A 117 -6.20 44.68 25.56
C LEU A 117 -6.21 43.14 25.72
N ALA A 118 -5.93 42.40 24.66
CA ALA A 118 -5.80 40.96 24.73
C ALA A 118 -4.58 40.56 25.58
N GLU A 119 -3.47 41.25 25.44
CA GLU A 119 -2.27 40.99 26.23
C GLU A 119 -2.45 41.33 27.72
N GLN A 120 -3.08 42.46 28.04
CA GLN A 120 -3.42 42.81 29.42
C GLN A 120 -4.35 41.80 30.07
N ALA A 121 -5.34 41.31 29.31
CA ALA A 121 -6.24 40.28 29.81
C ALA A 121 -5.49 38.96 30.05
N ALA A 122 -4.58 38.58 29.15
CA ALA A 122 -3.73 37.38 29.31
C ALA A 122 -2.80 37.51 30.54
N ASP A 123 -2.21 38.67 30.76
CA ASP A 123 -1.39 38.94 31.95
C ASP A 123 -2.22 38.84 33.23
N SER A 124 -3.45 39.36 33.23
CA SER A 124 -4.38 39.23 34.36
C SER A 124 -4.73 37.74 34.64
N ILE A 125 -4.92 36.92 33.62
CA ILE A 125 -5.12 35.46 33.75
C ILE A 125 -3.89 34.82 34.39
N ILE A 126 -2.71 35.12 33.88
CA ILE A 126 -1.44 34.54 34.37
C ILE A 126 -1.25 34.92 35.85
N ASN A 127 -1.48 36.18 36.21
CA ASN A 127 -1.34 36.67 37.59
C ASN A 127 -2.34 35.99 38.51
N ALA A 128 -3.59 35.82 38.09
CA ALA A 128 -4.60 35.12 38.88
C ALA A 128 -4.25 33.64 39.12
N ILE A 129 -3.73 32.94 38.08
CA ILE A 129 -3.30 31.57 38.26
C ILE A 129 -2.06 31.48 39.18
N LYS A 130 -1.10 32.37 39.04
CA LYS A 130 0.07 32.45 39.94
C LYS A 130 -0.31 32.76 41.39
N ALA A 131 -1.41 33.48 41.58
CA ALA A 131 -1.98 33.75 42.91
C ALA A 131 -2.79 32.59 43.48
N GLY A 132 -2.85 31.43 42.78
CA GLY A 132 -3.51 30.22 43.25
C GLY A 132 -4.93 29.99 42.73
N ALA A 133 -5.45 30.83 41.85
CA ALA A 133 -6.76 30.58 41.24
C ALA A 133 -6.73 29.31 40.34
N PRO A 134 -7.72 28.42 40.48
CA PRO A 134 -7.79 27.21 39.65
C PRO A 134 -7.95 27.55 38.16
N PHE A 135 -7.11 26.95 37.33
CA PHE A 135 -7.10 27.18 35.86
C PHE A 135 -8.48 26.97 35.22
N ASP A 136 -9.18 25.92 35.61
CA ASP A 136 -10.50 25.54 35.06
C ASP A 136 -11.57 26.62 35.44
N THR A 137 -11.45 27.22 36.61
CA THR A 137 -12.35 28.31 37.06
C THR A 137 -12.15 29.56 36.19
N ILE A 138 -10.90 29.86 35.86
CA ILE A 138 -10.59 31.00 34.99
C ILE A 138 -11.00 30.69 33.55
N ALA A 139 -10.72 29.49 33.05
CA ALA A 139 -11.11 29.07 31.70
C ALA A 139 -12.61 29.23 31.48
N LYS A 140 -13.44 28.82 32.46
CA LYS A 140 -14.91 28.96 32.40
C LYS A 140 -15.36 30.43 32.28
N LYS A 141 -14.64 31.39 32.85
CA LYS A 141 -14.95 32.81 32.67
C LYS A 141 -14.76 33.31 31.24
N TYR A 142 -13.97 32.57 30.45
CA TYR A 142 -13.73 32.82 29.02
C TYR A 142 -14.50 31.85 28.14
N ASN A 143 -15.51 31.15 28.66
CA ASN A 143 -16.33 30.15 27.97
C ASN A 143 -15.50 28.98 27.40
N GLN A 144 -14.44 28.59 28.11
CA GLN A 144 -13.54 27.48 27.69
C GLN A 144 -13.48 26.41 28.78
N SER A 145 -13.24 25.16 28.36
CA SER A 145 -13.22 24.00 29.27
C SER A 145 -11.96 23.94 30.14
N GLY A 146 -10.84 24.48 29.67
CA GLY A 146 -9.53 24.36 30.34
C GLY A 146 -9.03 22.92 30.46
N GLN A 147 -9.54 22.00 29.61
CA GLN A 147 -9.16 20.58 29.63
C GLN A 147 -7.69 20.35 29.39
N LYS A 148 -7.17 19.28 30.00
CA LYS A 148 -5.82 18.79 29.76
C LYS A 148 -5.79 17.99 28.47
N VAL A 149 -4.90 18.34 27.56
CA VAL A 149 -4.76 17.71 26.26
C VAL A 149 -3.30 17.27 26.07
N TRP A 150 -3.10 16.13 25.44
CA TRP A 150 -1.79 15.68 24.98
C TRP A 150 -1.60 16.02 23.51
N ILE A 151 -0.40 16.49 23.16
CA ILE A 151 0.07 16.56 21.79
C ILE A 151 1.35 15.73 21.68
N ALA A 152 1.42 14.87 20.66
CA ALA A 152 2.60 14.07 20.37
C ALA A 152 3.25 14.49 19.04
N SER A 153 4.53 14.25 18.89
CA SER A 153 5.31 14.55 17.68
C SER A 153 4.67 14.02 16.41
N ALA A 154 4.15 12.80 16.44
CA ALA A 154 3.48 12.16 15.30
C ALA A 154 2.22 12.90 14.80
N GLN A 155 1.67 13.83 15.58
CA GLN A 155 0.47 14.60 15.20
C GLN A 155 0.78 15.82 14.34
N TYR A 156 2.03 16.24 14.25
CA TYR A 156 2.41 17.45 13.51
C TYR A 156 3.69 17.29 12.66
N GLU A 157 4.55 16.34 12.98
CA GLU A 157 5.78 16.12 12.21
C GLU A 157 5.47 15.56 10.81
N GLY A 158 6.22 16.01 9.82
CA GLY A 158 6.03 15.61 8.43
C GLY A 158 4.82 16.23 7.72
N MET A 159 4.08 17.10 8.41
CA MET A 159 2.92 17.79 7.87
C MET A 159 3.26 19.22 7.45
N ASN A 160 2.49 19.74 6.49
CA ASN A 160 2.52 21.16 6.17
C ASN A 160 1.61 21.90 7.18
N ILE A 161 2.22 22.67 8.05
CA ILE A 161 1.53 23.38 9.15
C ILE A 161 1.51 24.88 8.91
N GLN A 162 0.45 25.52 9.39
CA GLN A 162 0.32 26.98 9.34
C GLN A 162 1.29 27.65 10.32
N GLU A 163 1.61 28.92 10.09
CA GLU A 163 2.54 29.64 10.94
C GLU A 163 2.05 29.79 12.39
N SER A 164 0.75 29.95 12.60
CA SER A 164 0.14 30.00 13.94
C SER A 164 0.33 28.70 14.70
N ASP A 165 0.14 27.54 14.00
CA ASP A 165 0.32 26.22 14.61
C ASP A 165 1.80 25.94 14.90
N ARG A 166 2.70 26.38 14.01
CA ARG A 166 4.14 26.30 14.24
C ARG A 166 4.54 27.06 15.51
N LYS A 167 4.13 28.32 15.61
CA LYS A 167 4.38 29.15 16.82
C LYS A 167 3.82 28.51 18.09
N PHE A 168 2.64 27.87 17.97
CA PHE A 168 2.01 27.17 19.10
C PHE A 168 2.82 25.93 19.52
N ILE A 169 3.23 25.09 18.58
CA ILE A 169 4.04 23.89 18.84
C ILE A 169 5.41 24.28 19.42
N GLU A 170 6.04 25.29 18.86
CA GLU A 170 7.31 25.86 19.40
C GLU A 170 7.15 26.30 20.83
N ALA A 171 6.07 27.03 21.13
CA ALA A 171 5.79 27.50 22.49
C ALA A 171 5.59 26.33 23.45
N LEU A 172 4.87 25.28 23.05
CA LEU A 172 4.65 24.09 23.89
C LEU A 172 5.94 23.30 24.13
N THR A 173 6.72 23.04 23.08
CA THR A 173 7.91 22.19 23.17
C THR A 173 9.12 22.88 23.78
N ASN A 174 9.11 24.22 23.83
CA ASN A 174 10.17 25.03 24.45
C ASN A 174 9.83 25.46 25.88
N THR A 175 8.62 25.25 26.35
CA THR A 175 8.20 25.69 27.70
C THR A 175 8.38 24.54 28.69
N PRO A 176 9.11 24.75 29.80
CA PRO A 176 9.28 23.73 30.84
C PRO A 176 7.93 23.29 31.45
N ALA A 177 7.85 22.03 31.85
CA ALA A 177 6.68 21.52 32.57
C ALA A 177 6.44 22.30 33.87
N GLY A 178 5.19 22.51 34.23
CA GLY A 178 4.76 23.29 35.39
C GLY A 178 4.74 24.82 35.18
N THR A 179 5.00 25.31 33.95
CA THR A 179 5.08 26.74 33.69
C THR A 179 3.95 27.27 32.80
N LEU A 180 3.69 28.56 32.92
CA LEU A 180 2.75 29.31 32.08
C LEU A 180 3.53 30.08 31.01
N LYS A 181 3.02 30.09 29.79
CA LYS A 181 3.57 30.82 28.65
C LYS A 181 2.47 31.64 27.99
N LYS A 182 2.74 32.90 27.74
CA LYS A 182 1.92 33.77 26.89
C LYS A 182 2.38 33.64 25.44
N LEU A 183 1.46 33.44 24.52
CA LEU A 183 1.70 33.39 23.09
C LEU A 183 0.73 34.33 22.37
N SER A 184 1.28 35.43 21.88
CA SER A 184 0.54 36.39 21.06
C SER A 184 0.35 35.80 19.63
N LEU A 185 -0.88 35.78 19.17
CA LEU A 185 -1.24 35.39 17.81
C LEU A 185 -1.60 36.62 16.98
N GLU A 186 -1.69 36.46 15.71
CA GLU A 186 -2.29 37.46 14.82
C GLU A 186 -3.80 37.61 15.14
N ASN A 187 -4.42 38.68 14.65
CA ASN A 187 -5.85 38.95 14.84
C ASN A 187 -6.28 39.23 16.29
N GLN A 188 -5.48 39.99 17.03
CA GLN A 188 -5.84 40.51 18.37
C GLN A 188 -6.16 39.38 19.38
N SER A 189 -5.45 38.27 19.26
CA SER A 189 -5.63 37.08 20.08
C SER A 189 -4.35 36.71 20.82
N VAL A 190 -4.51 36.29 22.08
CA VAL A 190 -3.42 35.78 22.91
C VAL A 190 -3.81 34.45 23.53
N LEU A 191 -2.92 33.48 23.52
CA LEU A 191 -3.07 32.22 24.22
C LEU A 191 -2.27 32.22 25.51
N VAL A 192 -2.90 31.82 26.61
CA VAL A 192 -2.23 31.49 27.88
C VAL A 192 -2.09 29.99 27.93
N LEU A 193 -0.88 29.50 27.69
CA LEU A 193 -0.52 28.10 27.72
C LEU A 193 -0.05 27.69 29.10
N ASN A 194 -0.50 26.55 29.59
CA ASN A 194 0.03 25.92 30.79
C ASN A 194 0.54 24.53 30.41
N VAL A 195 1.86 24.39 30.32
CA VAL A 195 2.50 23.10 30.09
C VAL A 195 2.52 22.35 31.43
N LEU A 196 1.92 21.17 31.46
CA LEU A 196 1.74 20.37 32.68
C LEU A 196 2.80 19.30 32.83
N GLU A 197 3.07 18.58 31.76
CA GLU A 197 3.96 17.41 31.75
C GLU A 197 4.62 17.28 30.37
N THR A 198 5.86 16.81 30.37
CA THR A 198 6.56 16.43 29.14
C THR A 198 7.06 15.00 29.27
N ARG A 199 7.03 14.22 28.17
CA ARG A 199 7.44 12.81 28.16
C ARG A 199 8.40 12.53 27.02
N ASN A 200 9.22 11.51 27.24
CA ASN A 200 10.09 10.90 26.25
C ASN A 200 10.92 11.94 25.48
N PRO A 201 11.95 12.54 26.08
CA PRO A 201 12.86 13.41 25.35
C PRO A 201 13.53 12.63 24.22
N VAL A 202 13.36 13.09 22.99
CA VAL A 202 13.88 12.47 21.79
C VAL A 202 14.73 13.44 20.99
N LYS A 203 15.72 12.88 20.27
CA LYS A 203 16.55 13.67 19.36
C LYS A 203 15.73 14.06 18.13
N LYS A 204 15.74 15.34 17.82
CA LYS A 204 15.06 15.92 16.65
C LYS A 204 16.04 16.72 15.81
N TYR A 205 15.74 16.83 14.53
CA TYR A 205 16.60 17.42 13.53
C TYR A 205 15.88 18.58 12.85
N ASP A 206 16.51 19.73 12.82
CA ASP A 206 16.12 20.82 11.92
C ASP A 206 16.81 20.55 10.59
N ILE A 207 16.03 20.11 9.61
CA ILE A 207 16.53 19.58 8.35
C ILE A 207 15.67 20.08 7.18
N ALA A 208 16.31 20.70 6.21
CA ALA A 208 15.71 21.03 4.93
C ALA A 208 16.00 19.91 3.93
N VAL A 209 14.96 19.40 3.31
CA VAL A 209 15.05 18.37 2.29
C VAL A 209 14.41 18.89 1.00
N ILE A 210 15.14 18.84 -0.09
CA ILE A 210 14.59 19.00 -1.44
C ILE A 210 14.61 17.62 -2.08
N LYS A 211 13.44 17.08 -2.35
CA LYS A 211 13.23 15.77 -2.96
C LYS A 211 12.26 15.91 -4.11
N ASN A 212 12.77 15.77 -5.32
CA ASN A 212 11.99 15.94 -6.54
C ASN A 212 12.07 14.71 -7.41
N THR A 213 10.94 14.27 -7.94
CA THR A 213 10.88 13.18 -8.92
C THR A 213 11.58 13.60 -10.20
N VAL A 214 12.31 12.67 -10.80
CA VAL A 214 12.87 12.83 -12.14
C VAL A 214 11.74 12.53 -13.13
N ASP A 215 11.12 13.57 -13.67
CA ASP A 215 9.98 13.49 -14.55
C ASP A 215 10.30 14.00 -15.96
N PHE A 216 9.49 13.64 -16.94
CA PHE A 216 9.65 14.10 -18.32
C PHE A 216 9.01 15.47 -18.54
N SER A 217 9.60 16.25 -19.41
CA SER A 217 9.04 17.51 -19.88
C SER A 217 7.95 17.29 -20.93
N LYS A 218 7.13 18.34 -21.12
CA LYS A 218 6.18 18.37 -22.23
C LYS A 218 6.84 18.10 -23.58
N GLN A 219 8.05 18.61 -23.80
CA GLN A 219 8.80 18.40 -25.05
C GLN A 219 9.14 16.91 -25.24
N THR A 220 9.57 16.23 -24.19
CA THR A 220 9.85 14.79 -24.22
C THR A 220 8.58 14.00 -24.53
N TYR A 221 7.46 14.37 -23.89
CA TYR A 221 6.16 13.76 -24.17
C TYR A 221 5.73 13.97 -25.63
N ASP A 222 5.73 15.21 -26.11
CA ASP A 222 5.30 15.56 -27.46
C ASP A 222 6.14 14.81 -28.54
N LYS A 223 7.44 14.64 -28.28
CA LYS A 223 8.33 13.85 -29.13
C LYS A 223 7.98 12.37 -29.14
N ALA A 224 7.74 11.79 -27.97
CA ALA A 224 7.34 10.38 -27.84
C ALA A 224 5.99 10.14 -28.53
N PHE A 225 5.01 11.03 -28.31
CA PHE A 225 3.71 11.00 -28.95
C PHE A 225 3.81 11.07 -30.46
N SER A 226 4.56 12.03 -30.98
CA SER A 226 4.78 12.20 -32.42
C SER A 226 5.41 10.97 -33.07
N ASN A 227 6.42 10.41 -32.42
CA ASN A 227 7.11 9.20 -32.90
C ASN A 227 6.17 8.00 -32.94
N PHE A 228 5.43 7.76 -31.86
CA PHE A 228 4.53 6.61 -31.78
C PHE A 228 3.32 6.77 -32.68
N SER A 229 2.72 7.95 -32.75
CA SER A 229 1.63 8.27 -33.68
C SER A 229 2.05 8.10 -35.14
N SER A 230 3.26 8.57 -35.52
CA SER A 230 3.81 8.41 -36.87
C SER A 230 4.09 6.94 -37.19
N PHE A 231 4.55 6.17 -36.20
CA PHE A 231 4.73 4.72 -36.36
C PHE A 231 3.40 4.04 -36.65
N LEU A 232 2.32 4.38 -35.95
CA LEU A 232 1.00 3.75 -36.13
C LEU A 232 0.30 4.16 -37.42
N ALA A 233 0.62 5.32 -37.98
CA ALA A 233 -0.11 5.91 -39.08
C ALA A 233 -0.21 4.98 -40.30
N GLY A 234 -1.43 4.64 -40.70
CA GLY A 234 -1.73 3.83 -41.87
C GLY A 234 -1.32 2.37 -41.82
N LYS A 235 -0.89 1.84 -40.66
CA LYS A 235 -0.47 0.45 -40.51
C LYS A 235 -1.62 -0.43 -40.04
N ASN A 236 -1.68 -1.62 -40.60
CA ASN A 236 -2.51 -2.73 -40.14
C ASN A 236 -1.74 -3.58 -39.12
N ALA A 237 -2.42 -4.56 -38.54
CA ALA A 237 -1.86 -5.46 -37.51
C ALA A 237 -0.56 -6.17 -37.97
N GLU A 238 -0.53 -6.65 -39.21
CA GLU A 238 0.62 -7.38 -39.77
C GLU A 238 1.85 -6.48 -39.95
N ALA A 239 1.63 -5.24 -40.42
CA ALA A 239 2.69 -4.26 -40.58
C ALA A 239 3.25 -3.82 -39.19
N ILE A 240 2.40 -3.69 -38.16
CA ILE A 240 2.83 -3.40 -36.79
C ILE A 240 3.65 -4.57 -36.26
N ASP A 241 3.21 -5.81 -36.42
CA ASP A 241 3.95 -6.99 -35.98
C ASP A 241 5.36 -7.08 -36.58
N THR A 242 5.46 -6.75 -37.88
CA THR A 242 6.73 -6.86 -38.60
C THR A 242 7.72 -5.73 -38.24
N LEU A 243 7.21 -4.53 -37.98
CA LEU A 243 8.04 -3.33 -37.86
C LEU A 243 8.26 -2.86 -36.43
N ALA A 244 7.52 -3.37 -35.43
CA ALA A 244 7.60 -2.86 -34.07
C ALA A 244 9.03 -2.90 -33.49
N ASP A 245 9.71 -4.04 -33.63
CA ASP A 245 11.05 -4.23 -33.10
C ASP A 245 12.06 -3.28 -33.79
N ASP A 246 11.95 -3.04 -35.08
CA ASP A 246 12.82 -2.14 -35.84
C ASP A 246 12.71 -0.68 -35.35
N PHE A 247 11.52 -0.32 -34.85
CA PHE A 247 11.26 1.01 -34.26
C PHE A 247 11.45 1.05 -32.74
N GLY A 248 11.91 -0.07 -32.14
CA GLY A 248 12.15 -0.17 -30.70
C GLY A 248 10.89 -0.36 -29.84
N TYR A 249 9.76 -0.72 -30.45
CA TYR A 249 8.51 -1.00 -29.75
C TYR A 249 8.35 -2.48 -29.47
N ARG A 250 7.94 -2.82 -28.26
CA ARG A 250 7.72 -4.19 -27.84
C ARG A 250 6.24 -4.53 -27.89
N ILE A 251 5.90 -5.64 -28.57
CA ILE A 251 4.55 -6.20 -28.57
C ILE A 251 4.35 -7.05 -27.32
N LEU A 252 3.31 -6.78 -26.57
CA LEU A 252 2.87 -7.48 -25.39
C LEU A 252 1.55 -8.21 -25.68
N TYR A 253 1.24 -9.23 -24.90
CA TYR A 253 0.04 -10.04 -25.06
C TYR A 253 -0.77 -10.04 -23.77
N ALA A 254 -2.09 -9.98 -23.89
CA ALA A 254 -3.01 -10.17 -22.79
C ALA A 254 -4.19 -11.03 -23.25
N ASP A 255 -4.27 -12.23 -22.69
CA ASP A 255 -5.35 -13.16 -22.95
C ASP A 255 -6.44 -13.04 -21.88
N ASN A 256 -7.67 -13.38 -22.25
CA ASN A 256 -8.83 -13.39 -21.37
C ASN A 256 -9.14 -12.03 -20.74
N VAL A 257 -8.87 -10.93 -21.44
CA VAL A 257 -9.32 -9.59 -21.02
C VAL A 257 -10.84 -9.60 -20.90
N ASN A 258 -11.35 -9.10 -19.78
CA ASN A 258 -12.79 -9.02 -19.53
C ASN A 258 -13.25 -7.59 -19.30
N ALA A 259 -14.54 -7.32 -19.50
CA ALA A 259 -15.11 -5.98 -19.45
C ALA A 259 -15.12 -5.36 -18.04
N ALA A 260 -14.99 -6.16 -16.99
CA ALA A 260 -14.95 -5.69 -15.62
C ALA A 260 -13.54 -5.27 -15.15
N GLN A 261 -12.52 -5.45 -15.99
CA GLN A 261 -11.18 -4.96 -15.69
C GLN A 261 -11.11 -3.43 -15.75
N HIS A 262 -10.23 -2.85 -14.96
CA HIS A 262 -9.99 -1.41 -14.92
C HIS A 262 -8.63 -1.03 -15.55
N THR A 263 -7.84 -2.03 -15.90
CA THR A 263 -6.48 -1.86 -16.45
C THR A 263 -6.25 -2.83 -17.61
N VAL A 264 -5.43 -2.43 -18.55
CA VAL A 264 -4.90 -3.27 -19.62
C VAL A 264 -3.41 -3.42 -19.42
N GLY A 265 -2.91 -4.65 -19.31
CA GLY A 265 -1.48 -4.91 -19.12
C GLY A 265 -0.88 -4.32 -17.83
N GLY A 266 -1.71 -4.01 -16.83
CA GLY A 266 -1.28 -3.35 -15.60
C GLY A 266 -1.24 -1.82 -15.66
N VAL A 267 -1.48 -1.23 -16.85
CA VAL A 267 -1.54 0.23 -17.03
C VAL A 267 -2.91 0.74 -16.60
N SER A 268 -2.92 1.79 -15.78
CA SER A 268 -4.15 2.48 -15.33
C SER A 268 -4.73 3.40 -16.39
N ALA A 269 -5.92 3.97 -16.14
CA ALA A 269 -6.62 4.88 -17.03
C ALA A 269 -6.82 4.37 -18.47
N THR A 270 -7.01 3.03 -18.64
CA THR A 270 -7.19 2.37 -19.94
C THR A 270 -8.65 2.14 -20.31
N ARG A 271 -9.56 2.93 -19.77
CA ARG A 271 -11.00 2.73 -19.94
C ARG A 271 -11.45 2.88 -21.40
N ASP A 272 -10.94 3.87 -22.14
CA ASP A 272 -11.28 4.07 -23.55
C ASP A 272 -10.73 2.91 -24.41
N ALA A 273 -9.57 2.38 -24.04
CA ALA A 273 -9.01 1.18 -24.64
C ALA A 273 -9.91 -0.04 -24.40
N LEU A 274 -10.42 -0.22 -23.19
CA LEU A 274 -11.37 -1.30 -22.87
C LEU A 274 -12.70 -1.13 -23.62
N ARG A 275 -13.23 0.09 -23.75
CA ARG A 275 -14.41 0.37 -24.57
C ARG A 275 -14.22 -0.09 -26.01
N TRP A 276 -13.08 0.24 -26.59
CA TRP A 276 -12.78 -0.17 -27.95
C TRP A 276 -12.65 -1.69 -28.07
N ILE A 277 -11.94 -2.35 -27.14
CA ILE A 277 -11.79 -3.82 -27.11
C ILE A 277 -13.15 -4.51 -27.09
N PHE A 278 -14.13 -3.98 -26.33
CA PHE A 278 -15.45 -4.58 -26.16
C PHE A 278 -16.54 -4.01 -27.07
N SER A 279 -16.22 -3.06 -27.95
CA SER A 279 -17.16 -2.58 -28.95
C SER A 279 -17.65 -3.73 -29.86
N GLU A 280 -18.91 -3.67 -30.26
CA GLU A 280 -19.50 -4.61 -31.20
C GLU A 280 -18.91 -4.46 -32.61
N ASP A 281 -18.44 -3.26 -32.93
CA ASP A 281 -17.85 -2.92 -34.22
C ASP A 281 -16.42 -3.43 -34.37
N THR A 282 -15.72 -3.68 -33.25
CA THR A 282 -14.31 -4.11 -33.24
C THR A 282 -14.19 -5.59 -33.62
N LYS A 283 -13.40 -5.88 -34.63
CA LYS A 283 -13.17 -7.24 -35.19
C LYS A 283 -11.75 -7.71 -34.92
N VAL A 284 -11.58 -9.03 -34.96
CA VAL A 284 -10.24 -9.65 -34.89
C VAL A 284 -9.38 -9.14 -36.04
N GLY A 285 -8.19 -8.65 -35.72
CA GLY A 285 -7.24 -8.03 -36.64
C GLY A 285 -7.32 -6.49 -36.68
N ASP A 286 -8.34 -5.89 -36.08
CA ASP A 286 -8.44 -4.42 -36.02
C ASP A 286 -7.38 -3.85 -35.10
N VAL A 287 -6.89 -2.65 -35.50
CA VAL A 287 -5.91 -1.84 -34.75
C VAL A 287 -6.64 -0.64 -34.14
N SER A 288 -6.45 -0.41 -32.87
CA SER A 288 -7.06 0.73 -32.16
C SER A 288 -6.41 2.07 -32.53
N PRO A 289 -7.08 3.19 -32.25
CA PRO A 289 -6.40 4.46 -32.10
C PRO A 289 -5.31 4.39 -31.03
N LEU A 290 -4.43 5.42 -31.00
CA LEU A 290 -3.52 5.65 -29.89
C LEU A 290 -4.32 6.16 -28.69
N TYR A 291 -4.13 5.54 -27.52
CA TYR A 291 -4.70 5.96 -26.26
C TYR A 291 -3.60 6.52 -25.34
N GLU A 292 -3.90 7.63 -24.69
CA GLU A 292 -3.10 8.20 -23.60
C GLU A 292 -3.61 7.58 -22.28
N CYS A 293 -2.74 6.95 -21.51
CA CYS A 293 -3.05 6.13 -20.36
C CYS A 293 -2.16 6.50 -19.16
N GLY A 294 -2.38 5.84 -18.01
CA GLY A 294 -1.67 6.16 -16.79
C GLY A 294 -2.02 7.56 -16.28
N ASP A 295 -1.05 8.27 -15.76
CA ASP A 295 -1.13 9.68 -15.39
C ASP A 295 -0.60 10.57 -16.55
N ASN A 296 -0.97 10.24 -17.79
CA ASN A 296 -0.44 10.77 -19.06
C ASN A 296 1.05 10.45 -19.28
N ASP A 297 1.50 9.35 -18.71
CA ASP A 297 2.87 8.85 -18.82
C ASP A 297 2.98 7.58 -19.67
N HIS A 298 1.86 7.06 -20.15
CA HIS A 298 1.76 5.90 -21.02
C HIS A 298 0.96 6.19 -22.29
N MET A 299 1.39 5.61 -23.39
CA MET A 299 0.66 5.59 -24.66
C MET A 299 0.46 4.16 -25.11
N MET A 300 -0.75 3.81 -25.51
CA MET A 300 -1.11 2.44 -25.85
C MET A 300 -1.78 2.34 -27.22
N CYS A 301 -1.43 1.31 -27.97
CA CYS A 301 -2.15 0.85 -29.15
C CYS A 301 -2.45 -0.64 -29.01
N ILE A 302 -3.65 -1.04 -29.37
CA ILE A 302 -4.17 -2.39 -29.16
C ILE A 302 -4.58 -3.00 -30.48
N ILE A 303 -4.35 -4.31 -30.60
CA ILE A 303 -4.80 -5.13 -31.73
C ILE A 303 -5.64 -6.26 -31.13
N LEU A 304 -6.87 -6.40 -31.58
CA LEU A 304 -7.74 -7.50 -31.15
C LEU A 304 -7.31 -8.80 -31.84
N THR A 305 -6.95 -9.82 -31.06
CA THR A 305 -6.47 -11.11 -31.59
C THR A 305 -7.48 -12.23 -31.46
N GLY A 306 -8.41 -12.11 -30.49
CA GLY A 306 -9.40 -13.17 -30.26
C GLY A 306 -10.66 -12.70 -29.57
N ILE A 307 -11.76 -13.36 -29.87
CA ILE A 307 -13.07 -13.15 -29.25
C ILE A 307 -13.55 -14.48 -28.70
N THR A 308 -13.59 -14.61 -27.39
CA THR A 308 -14.19 -15.77 -26.72
C THR A 308 -15.66 -15.46 -26.45
N PRO A 309 -16.61 -16.24 -27.01
CA PRO A 309 -18.03 -16.02 -26.77
C PRO A 309 -18.39 -16.31 -25.30
N LYS A 310 -19.49 -15.72 -24.82
CA LYS A 310 -20.04 -16.02 -23.48
C LYS A 310 -20.36 -17.50 -23.37
N GLY A 311 -19.92 -18.16 -22.31
CA GLY A 311 -20.19 -19.58 -22.05
C GLY A 311 -18.94 -20.33 -21.59
N TYR A 312 -18.93 -21.61 -21.82
CA TYR A 312 -17.79 -22.47 -21.50
C TYR A 312 -16.68 -22.32 -22.53
N VAL A 313 -15.45 -22.16 -22.02
CA VAL A 313 -14.27 -22.13 -22.87
C VAL A 313 -14.05 -23.49 -23.53
N SER A 314 -13.66 -23.49 -24.79
CA SER A 314 -13.42 -24.73 -25.51
C SER A 314 -12.25 -25.52 -24.91
N TRP A 315 -12.45 -26.82 -24.67
CA TRP A 315 -11.37 -27.71 -24.23
C TRP A 315 -10.22 -27.85 -25.26
N LYS A 316 -10.43 -27.37 -26.50
CA LYS A 316 -9.41 -27.36 -27.56
C LYS A 316 -8.39 -26.22 -27.39
N GLN A 317 -8.67 -25.21 -26.59
CA GLN A 317 -7.67 -24.20 -26.26
C GLN A 317 -6.49 -24.83 -25.51
N GLU A 318 -5.27 -24.47 -25.85
CA GLU A 318 -4.05 -25.15 -25.37
C GLU A 318 -3.86 -25.04 -23.84
N ASP A 319 -4.21 -23.94 -23.22
CA ASP A 319 -4.19 -23.75 -21.78
C ASP A 319 -5.22 -24.66 -21.07
N ILE A 320 -6.46 -24.67 -21.55
CA ILE A 320 -7.53 -25.53 -21.04
C ILE A 320 -7.20 -26.99 -21.25
N LYS A 321 -6.73 -27.35 -22.45
CA LYS A 321 -6.31 -28.71 -22.77
C LYS A 321 -5.19 -29.19 -21.87
N ARG A 322 -4.21 -28.31 -21.57
CA ARG A 322 -3.08 -28.59 -20.66
C ARG A 322 -3.58 -28.84 -19.24
N PHE A 323 -4.46 -27.95 -18.76
CA PHE A 323 -5.10 -28.10 -17.45
C PHE A 323 -5.91 -29.42 -17.37
N LEU A 324 -6.82 -29.67 -18.30
CA LEU A 324 -7.64 -30.87 -18.30
C LEU A 324 -6.79 -32.14 -18.43
N THR A 325 -5.72 -32.10 -19.24
CA THR A 325 -4.80 -33.23 -19.37
C THR A 325 -4.12 -33.54 -18.03
N ALA A 326 -3.67 -32.53 -17.31
CA ALA A 326 -3.06 -32.70 -15.98
C ALA A 326 -4.06 -33.31 -14.98
N GLU A 327 -5.33 -32.85 -15.00
CA GLU A 327 -6.39 -33.38 -14.14
C GLU A 327 -6.70 -34.85 -14.46
N VAL A 328 -6.87 -35.19 -15.76
CA VAL A 328 -7.12 -36.57 -16.18
C VAL A 328 -5.94 -37.50 -15.84
N ILE A 329 -4.71 -37.04 -16.00
CA ILE A 329 -3.53 -37.80 -15.60
C ILE A 329 -3.53 -38.04 -14.08
N ARG A 330 -3.87 -37.01 -13.28
CA ARG A 330 -3.98 -37.10 -11.83
C ARG A 330 -5.05 -38.16 -11.44
N ASP A 331 -6.19 -38.09 -12.06
CA ASP A 331 -7.29 -39.03 -11.82
C ASP A 331 -6.90 -40.49 -12.14
N LYS A 332 -6.27 -40.70 -13.29
CA LYS A 332 -5.78 -42.05 -13.70
C LYS A 332 -4.70 -42.58 -12.77
N LYS A 333 -3.75 -41.70 -12.36
CA LYS A 333 -2.73 -42.09 -11.38
C LYS A 333 -3.35 -42.46 -10.01
N ALA A 334 -4.34 -41.69 -9.54
CA ALA A 334 -5.05 -42.00 -8.31
C ALA A 334 -5.78 -43.35 -8.41
N ALA A 335 -6.49 -43.60 -9.49
CA ALA A 335 -7.17 -44.88 -9.71
C ALA A 335 -6.20 -46.07 -9.73
N MET A 336 -5.07 -45.97 -10.44
CA MET A 336 -4.04 -47.01 -10.47
C MET A 336 -3.43 -47.26 -9.08
N LEU A 337 -3.20 -46.20 -8.28
CA LEU A 337 -2.69 -46.35 -6.93
C LEU A 337 -3.73 -46.97 -6.00
N GLN A 338 -5.00 -46.62 -6.14
CA GLN A 338 -6.09 -47.23 -5.36
C GLN A 338 -6.17 -48.74 -5.65
N GLU A 339 -6.08 -49.15 -6.95
CA GLU A 339 -6.06 -50.52 -7.34
C GLU A 339 -4.86 -51.30 -6.73
N LYS A 340 -3.65 -50.74 -6.84
CA LYS A 340 -2.45 -51.32 -6.22
C LYS A 340 -2.57 -51.50 -4.72
N MET A 341 -3.23 -50.55 -4.05
CA MET A 341 -3.39 -50.56 -2.58
C MET A 341 -4.56 -51.44 -2.13
N ALA A 342 -5.50 -51.77 -3.00
CA ALA A 342 -6.75 -52.50 -2.65
C ALA A 342 -6.53 -53.79 -1.90
N ALA A 343 -5.46 -54.55 -2.22
CA ALA A 343 -5.14 -55.82 -1.59
C ALA A 343 -4.60 -55.68 -0.14
N ALA A 344 -4.07 -54.52 0.23
CA ALA A 344 -3.47 -54.34 1.56
C ALA A 344 -4.55 -54.22 2.64
N LYS A 345 -4.46 -55.08 3.65
CA LYS A 345 -5.38 -55.14 4.81
C LYS A 345 -4.78 -54.54 6.12
N SER A 346 -3.55 -54.07 6.04
CA SER A 346 -2.86 -53.46 7.18
C SER A 346 -1.79 -52.47 6.71
N ILE A 347 -1.33 -51.59 7.62
CA ILE A 347 -0.19 -50.70 7.35
C ILE A 347 1.07 -51.49 7.01
N ALA A 348 1.30 -52.65 7.68
CA ALA A 348 2.44 -53.50 7.41
C ALA A 348 2.42 -54.11 5.99
N GLU A 349 1.24 -54.41 5.43
CA GLU A 349 1.11 -54.84 4.06
C GLU A 349 1.24 -53.68 3.07
N ALA A 350 0.59 -52.56 3.35
CA ALA A 350 0.69 -51.34 2.53
C ALA A 350 2.14 -50.83 2.43
N SER A 351 2.90 -50.88 3.50
CA SER A 351 4.31 -50.43 3.55
C SER A 351 5.27 -51.22 2.66
N LYS A 352 4.88 -52.44 2.22
CA LYS A 352 5.68 -53.28 1.33
C LYS A 352 5.50 -52.92 -0.16
N LEU A 353 4.51 -52.07 -0.47
CA LEU A 353 4.29 -51.65 -1.82
C LEU A 353 5.34 -50.64 -2.26
N GLU A 354 5.77 -50.72 -3.49
CA GLU A 354 6.79 -49.84 -4.06
C GLU A 354 6.34 -48.38 -4.02
N GLY A 355 7.23 -47.49 -3.54
CA GLY A 355 6.99 -46.04 -3.46
C GLY A 355 6.13 -45.58 -2.28
N VAL A 356 5.74 -46.50 -1.41
CA VAL A 356 5.00 -46.14 -0.19
C VAL A 356 5.93 -45.59 0.86
N VAL A 357 5.55 -44.48 1.49
CA VAL A 357 6.22 -43.85 2.61
C VAL A 357 5.29 -43.94 3.83
N VAL A 358 5.79 -44.49 4.94
CA VAL A 358 5.06 -44.58 6.21
C VAL A 358 5.41 -43.37 7.07
N ASP A 359 4.40 -42.71 7.62
CA ASP A 359 4.56 -41.59 8.55
C ASP A 359 3.45 -41.60 9.62
N THR A 360 3.62 -40.82 10.67
CA THR A 360 2.63 -40.68 11.73
C THR A 360 2.15 -39.26 11.83
N LEU A 361 0.86 -39.05 11.66
CA LEU A 361 0.22 -37.75 11.82
C LEU A 361 -0.40 -37.62 13.19
N ARG A 362 -0.24 -36.46 13.82
CA ARG A 362 -0.83 -36.11 15.12
C ARG A 362 -1.70 -34.86 14.98
N GLY A 363 -2.74 -34.77 15.81
CA GLY A 363 -3.59 -33.59 15.86
C GLY A 363 -4.42 -33.37 14.59
N VAL A 364 -4.86 -34.44 13.93
CA VAL A 364 -5.77 -34.35 12.78
C VAL A 364 -7.15 -33.92 13.26
N THR A 365 -7.59 -32.74 12.86
CA THR A 365 -8.88 -32.13 13.25
C THR A 365 -9.61 -31.53 12.06
N PHE A 366 -10.91 -31.25 12.20
CA PHE A 366 -11.65 -30.51 11.18
C PHE A 366 -11.29 -29.02 11.11
N ALA A 367 -10.74 -28.46 12.18
CA ALA A 367 -10.33 -27.05 12.19
C ALA A 367 -9.14 -26.79 11.27
N GLN A 368 -8.31 -27.82 11.05
CA GLN A 368 -7.16 -27.73 10.16
C GLN A 368 -7.00 -29.06 9.42
N ALA A 369 -7.06 -29.00 8.10
CA ALA A 369 -6.82 -30.17 7.26
C ALA A 369 -5.44 -30.78 7.53
N ALA A 370 -5.35 -32.12 7.44
CA ALA A 370 -4.09 -32.84 7.66
C ALA A 370 -3.02 -32.38 6.64
N TYR A 371 -1.93 -31.82 7.15
CA TYR A 371 -0.75 -31.44 6.35
C TYR A 371 0.21 -32.62 6.22
N ILE A 372 0.51 -33.01 5.00
CA ILE A 372 1.46 -34.10 4.72
C ILE A 372 2.80 -33.50 4.30
N ALA A 373 3.78 -33.50 5.19
CA ALA A 373 5.09 -32.87 4.97
C ALA A 373 5.80 -33.41 3.70
N LYS A 374 5.65 -34.68 3.39
CA LYS A 374 6.26 -35.31 2.22
C LYS A 374 5.70 -34.80 0.88
N THR A 375 4.44 -34.42 0.84
CA THR A 375 3.80 -33.88 -0.36
C THR A 375 3.68 -32.37 -0.35
N GLY A 376 3.90 -31.72 0.80
CA GLY A 376 3.76 -30.29 0.98
C GLY A 376 2.32 -29.78 0.90
N ASN A 377 1.32 -30.65 1.00
CA ASN A 377 -0.08 -30.29 0.77
C ASN A 377 -1.00 -30.63 1.93
N MET A 378 -2.10 -29.91 2.01
CA MET A 378 -3.23 -30.21 2.89
C MET A 378 -4.12 -31.26 2.27
N GLU A 379 -4.56 -32.23 3.08
CA GLU A 379 -5.38 -33.38 2.63
C GLU A 379 -6.73 -33.45 3.36
N PRO A 380 -7.72 -32.63 2.96
CA PRO A 380 -9.05 -32.59 3.59
C PRO A 380 -9.79 -33.94 3.53
N ALA A 381 -9.65 -34.68 2.42
CA ALA A 381 -10.29 -35.98 2.25
C ALA A 381 -9.75 -37.02 3.25
N LEU A 382 -8.45 -36.96 3.57
CA LEU A 382 -7.85 -37.80 4.60
C LEU A 382 -8.40 -37.46 5.98
N CYS A 383 -8.52 -36.16 6.31
CA CYS A 383 -9.08 -35.68 7.56
C CYS A 383 -10.53 -36.19 7.76
N GLY A 384 -11.38 -36.02 6.75
CA GLY A 384 -12.76 -36.50 6.78
C GLY A 384 -12.86 -38.04 6.90
N SER A 385 -11.96 -38.77 6.25
CA SER A 385 -11.93 -40.23 6.35
C SER A 385 -11.49 -40.71 7.73
N VAL A 386 -10.45 -40.06 8.32
CA VAL A 386 -9.93 -40.42 9.66
C VAL A 386 -10.99 -40.19 10.74
N SER A 387 -11.72 -39.07 10.70
CA SER A 387 -12.76 -38.73 11.68
C SER A 387 -13.95 -39.72 11.69
N ALA A 388 -14.17 -40.42 10.57
CA ALA A 388 -15.22 -41.45 10.43
C ALA A 388 -14.72 -42.87 10.74
N THR A 389 -13.48 -43.01 11.24
CA THR A 389 -12.86 -44.32 11.48
C THR A 389 -12.56 -44.46 12.98
N ALA A 390 -13.09 -45.50 13.58
CA ALA A 390 -12.88 -45.79 15.01
C ALA A 390 -11.40 -46.07 15.30
N LYS A 391 -11.00 -45.95 16.58
CA LYS A 391 -9.67 -46.34 17.06
C LYS A 391 -9.35 -47.75 16.62
N ASP A 392 -8.09 -47.98 16.26
CA ASP A 392 -7.52 -49.21 15.70
C ASP A 392 -8.08 -49.63 14.33
N GLY A 393 -9.04 -48.85 13.79
CA GLY A 393 -9.59 -49.08 12.44
C GLY A 393 -8.57 -48.75 11.35
N PHE A 394 -8.54 -49.61 10.35
CA PHE A 394 -7.70 -49.48 9.16
C PHE A 394 -8.56 -49.11 7.93
N LYS A 395 -8.10 -48.17 7.13
CA LYS A 395 -8.65 -47.89 5.80
C LYS A 395 -7.54 -47.71 4.79
N ASN A 396 -7.82 -48.10 3.55
CA ASN A 396 -6.90 -47.87 2.45
C ASN A 396 -7.60 -47.21 1.25
N GLY A 397 -6.81 -46.78 0.27
CA GLY A 397 -7.32 -46.23 -0.98
C GLY A 397 -8.00 -44.86 -0.84
N VAL A 398 -7.75 -44.10 0.23
CA VAL A 398 -8.29 -42.76 0.41
C VAL A 398 -7.58 -41.80 -0.55
N ARG A 399 -8.31 -41.30 -1.53
CA ARG A 399 -7.78 -40.33 -2.48
C ARG A 399 -7.72 -38.96 -1.85
N GLY A 400 -6.55 -38.36 -1.83
CA GLY A 400 -6.29 -36.98 -1.45
C GLY A 400 -5.95 -36.09 -2.64
N ASN A 401 -5.46 -34.87 -2.34
CA ASN A 401 -5.05 -33.91 -3.36
C ASN A 401 -3.75 -34.34 -4.06
N SER A 402 -2.81 -34.91 -3.31
CA SER A 402 -1.45 -35.21 -3.78
C SER A 402 -1.07 -36.68 -3.72
N GLY A 403 -1.96 -37.53 -3.26
CA GLY A 403 -1.65 -38.94 -3.10
C GLY A 403 -2.86 -39.82 -2.80
N VAL A 404 -2.60 -41.12 -2.71
CA VAL A 404 -3.55 -42.09 -2.22
C VAL A 404 -3.01 -42.64 -0.89
N TYR A 405 -3.85 -42.69 0.12
CA TYR A 405 -3.45 -42.95 1.50
C TYR A 405 -4.09 -44.22 2.04
N ALA A 406 -3.29 -45.00 2.77
CA ALA A 406 -3.77 -46.00 3.69
C ALA A 406 -3.40 -45.53 5.11
N TYR A 407 -4.29 -45.69 6.07
CA TYR A 407 -4.05 -45.26 7.44
C TYR A 407 -4.68 -46.20 8.45
N GLN A 408 -4.14 -46.18 9.66
CA GLN A 408 -4.71 -46.79 10.87
C GLN A 408 -4.82 -45.73 11.95
N VAL A 409 -5.95 -45.65 12.63
CA VAL A 409 -6.17 -44.72 13.73
C VAL A 409 -5.56 -45.30 14.98
N LEU A 410 -4.45 -44.72 15.46
CA LEU A 410 -3.72 -45.20 16.66
C LEU A 410 -4.34 -44.71 17.96
N GLY A 411 -4.99 -43.58 17.96
CA GLY A 411 -5.61 -42.99 19.13
C GLY A 411 -6.51 -41.83 18.79
N GLU A 412 -7.38 -41.53 19.72
CA GLU A 412 -8.29 -40.41 19.71
C GLU A 412 -8.13 -39.65 21.02
N GLU A 413 -7.96 -38.34 20.92
CA GLU A 413 -7.86 -37.48 22.08
C GLU A 413 -8.97 -36.45 22.03
N ALA A 414 -9.84 -36.46 23.04
CA ALA A 414 -10.85 -35.43 23.18
C ALA A 414 -10.21 -34.10 23.56
N LEU A 415 -10.49 -33.05 22.80
CA LEU A 415 -10.09 -31.71 23.17
C LEU A 415 -10.72 -31.33 24.50
N LYS A 416 -9.91 -31.15 25.55
CA LYS A 416 -10.34 -30.58 26.83
C LYS A 416 -10.59 -29.10 26.61
N SER A 417 -11.76 -28.74 26.11
CA SER A 417 -12.15 -27.34 26.04
C SER A 417 -13.08 -26.99 27.18
N ASN A 418 -12.67 -26.06 28.01
CA ASN A 418 -13.62 -25.32 28.82
C ASN A 418 -14.32 -24.36 27.86
N LEU A 419 -15.53 -24.71 27.43
CA LEU A 419 -16.33 -23.86 26.55
C LEU A 419 -16.64 -22.55 27.28
N ASP A 420 -15.97 -21.47 26.90
CA ASP A 420 -16.34 -20.12 27.30
C ASP A 420 -17.20 -19.48 26.21
N LEU A 421 -18.49 -19.40 26.48
CA LEU A 421 -19.48 -18.87 25.55
C LEU A 421 -19.16 -17.42 25.09
N LYS A 422 -18.55 -16.60 25.96
CA LYS A 422 -18.17 -15.22 25.61
C LYS A 422 -16.99 -15.20 24.64
N VAL A 423 -16.01 -16.07 24.86
CA VAL A 423 -14.86 -16.22 23.95
C VAL A 423 -15.33 -16.72 22.59
N GLU A 424 -16.18 -17.75 22.57
CA GLU A 424 -16.72 -18.30 21.32
C GLU A 424 -17.62 -17.29 20.57
N GLN A 425 -18.45 -16.53 21.27
CA GLN A 425 -19.20 -15.44 20.67
C GLN A 425 -18.28 -14.37 20.06
N GLY A 426 -17.19 -14.04 20.75
CA GLY A 426 -16.17 -13.10 20.24
C GLY A 426 -15.53 -13.60 18.95
N ILE A 427 -15.13 -14.87 18.90
CA ILE A 427 -14.53 -15.52 17.72
C ILE A 427 -15.54 -15.56 16.57
N LEU A 428 -16.79 -15.96 16.81
CA LEU A 428 -17.85 -15.99 15.82
C LEU A 428 -18.17 -14.59 15.27
N THR A 429 -18.23 -13.60 16.15
CA THR A 429 -18.46 -12.20 15.75
C THR A 429 -17.31 -11.68 14.85
N GLN A 430 -16.07 -11.93 15.24
CA GLN A 430 -14.91 -11.55 14.41
C GLN A 430 -14.89 -12.29 13.06
N THR A 431 -15.24 -13.56 13.07
CA THR A 431 -15.31 -14.35 11.82
C THR A 431 -16.43 -13.83 10.93
N ALA A 432 -17.60 -13.52 11.48
CA ALA A 432 -18.70 -12.91 10.73
C ALA A 432 -18.32 -11.54 10.15
N LEU A 433 -17.62 -10.68 10.91
CA LEU A 433 -17.14 -9.38 10.43
C LEU A 433 -16.12 -9.53 9.30
N ARG A 434 -15.20 -10.49 9.39
CA ARG A 434 -14.25 -10.79 8.28
C ARG A 434 -14.97 -11.32 7.04
N SER A 435 -16.02 -12.11 7.22
CA SER A 435 -16.83 -12.65 6.12
C SER A 435 -17.77 -11.62 5.49
N MET A 436 -17.99 -10.48 6.15
CA MET A 436 -18.89 -9.42 5.66
C MET A 436 -18.43 -8.85 4.30
N ASN A 437 -17.12 -8.79 4.04
CA ASN A 437 -16.59 -8.36 2.74
C ASN A 437 -16.91 -9.37 1.61
N SER A 438 -17.03 -10.67 1.93
CA SER A 438 -17.40 -11.70 0.95
C SER A 438 -18.92 -11.75 0.71
N TYR A 439 -19.73 -11.28 1.64
CA TYR A 439 -21.19 -11.25 1.52
C TYR A 439 -21.67 -10.38 0.36
N GLN A 440 -21.04 -9.23 0.17
CA GLN A 440 -21.34 -8.35 -0.96
C GLN A 440 -21.06 -9.05 -2.30
N THR A 441 -19.92 -9.71 -2.42
CA THR A 441 -19.55 -10.50 -3.62
C THR A 441 -20.56 -11.62 -3.87
N GLU A 442 -21.00 -12.32 -2.83
CA GLU A 442 -22.03 -13.38 -2.96
C GLU A 442 -23.40 -12.82 -3.34
N LEU A 443 -23.77 -11.64 -2.86
CA LEU A 443 -25.01 -10.97 -3.29
C LEU A 443 -24.94 -10.58 -4.77
N TYR A 444 -23.84 -10.01 -5.24
CA TYR A 444 -23.64 -9.71 -6.66
C TYR A 444 -23.71 -10.98 -7.52
N ARG A 445 -23.08 -12.06 -7.08
CA ARG A 445 -23.12 -13.35 -7.78
C ARG A 445 -24.53 -13.93 -7.84
N LYS A 446 -25.28 -13.91 -6.73
CA LYS A 446 -26.67 -14.41 -6.67
C LYS A 446 -27.64 -13.57 -7.47
N ALA A 447 -27.46 -12.25 -7.47
CA ALA A 447 -28.28 -11.32 -8.22
C ALA A 447 -27.95 -11.31 -9.71
N ASN A 448 -26.94 -12.07 -10.15
CA ASN A 448 -26.46 -12.10 -11.53
C ASN A 448 -26.22 -10.69 -12.10
N VAL A 449 -25.60 -9.82 -11.29
CA VAL A 449 -25.33 -8.43 -11.66
C VAL A 449 -24.38 -8.40 -12.85
N GLU A 450 -24.77 -7.77 -13.93
CA GLU A 450 -23.91 -7.46 -15.06
C GLU A 450 -23.39 -6.02 -14.90
N ASP A 451 -22.08 -5.88 -14.81
CA ASP A 451 -21.44 -4.57 -14.71
C ASP A 451 -21.17 -4.04 -16.13
N ASN A 452 -22.04 -3.18 -16.59
CA ASN A 452 -21.94 -2.50 -17.88
C ASN A 452 -21.41 -1.06 -17.77
N ARG A 453 -20.87 -0.67 -16.60
CA ARG A 453 -20.34 0.69 -16.40
C ARG A 453 -19.24 1.04 -17.37
N TYR A 454 -18.49 0.06 -17.87
CA TYR A 454 -17.46 0.27 -18.90
C TYR A 454 -18.00 0.87 -20.20
N LEU A 455 -19.32 0.77 -20.47
CA LEU A 455 -19.94 1.40 -21.64
C LEU A 455 -20.21 2.90 -21.45
N PHE A 456 -20.27 3.39 -20.20
CA PHE A 456 -20.73 4.72 -19.87
C PHE A 456 -19.68 5.59 -19.19
N TYR A 457 -18.71 4.99 -18.52
CA TYR A 457 -17.73 5.71 -17.70
C TYR A 457 -16.30 5.38 -18.09
#